data_c4403ac68c5d9f08c7dc14884f1403f8
#
_entry.id   c4403ac68c5d9f08c7dc14884f1403f8
#
_cell.length_a   1.000
_cell.length_b   1.000
_cell.length_c   1.000
_cell.angle_alpha   90.00
_cell.angle_beta   90.00
_cell.angle_gamma   90.00
#
_symmetry.space_group_name_H-M   'P 1'
#
loop_
_entity.id
_entity.type
_entity.pdbx_description
1 polymer ?
#
loop_
_entity_poly.entity_id
_entity_poly.type
_entity_poly.pdbx_seq_one_letter_code
_entity_poly.pdbx_strand_id
1 'polypeptide(L)'
;MEKSSRKARCWSCQSTDTIKWGKQSGKQRYHCLHCGIYFTIKNEPVKRTNELIWFKKWVIYRQTLESISRDSGLSTRTLRRKFSVYLNRYPCWVIPEYRLVNLVVDGTYFSNKICLFIYRENELKETLLYRTTSGEYADEIYQDLINIMSLGIVIESVTCDGHKSIIRAIKDANKWIKRYNKEHGTNHGPI
;
A
#
# COMPACT_ATOMS: atom_id res chain seq x y z
N MET A 1 -19.98 35.27 20.30
CA MET A 1 -18.88 34.79 19.46
C MET A 1 -18.51 33.38 19.92
N GLU A 2 -19.05 32.36 19.27
CA GLU A 2 -18.70 30.97 19.58
C GLU A 2 -17.27 30.68 19.12
N LYS A 3 -16.42 30.29 20.06
CA LYS A 3 -15.08 29.78 19.75
C LYS A 3 -15.26 28.42 19.08
N SER A 4 -15.21 28.37 17.75
CA SER A 4 -15.10 27.14 16.98
C SER A 4 -13.92 26.34 17.52
N SER A 5 -14.19 25.31 18.32
CA SER A 5 -13.16 24.40 18.80
C SER A 5 -12.71 23.51 17.64
N ARG A 6 -11.64 23.93 16.93
CA ARG A 6 -11.04 23.09 15.89
C ARG A 6 -10.68 21.73 16.50
N LYS A 7 -11.37 20.69 16.05
CA LYS A 7 -11.07 19.31 16.47
C LYS A 7 -9.63 18.97 16.07
N ALA A 8 -8.89 18.32 16.95
CA ALA A 8 -7.54 17.89 16.66
C ALA A 8 -7.56 16.84 15.55
N ARG A 9 -6.77 17.04 14.49
CA ARG A 9 -6.65 16.06 13.40
C ARG A 9 -5.55 15.08 13.71
N CYS A 10 -5.83 13.79 13.58
CA CYS A 10 -4.83 12.75 13.75
C CYS A 10 -3.77 12.86 12.65
N TRP A 11 -2.52 12.99 13.03
CA TRP A 11 -1.41 13.06 12.08
C TRP A 11 -1.20 11.73 11.33
N SER A 12 -1.67 10.61 11.88
CA SER A 12 -1.48 9.28 11.31
C SER A 12 -2.46 8.95 10.18
N CYS A 13 -3.77 9.08 10.47
CA CYS A 13 -4.83 8.70 9.53
C CYS A 13 -5.65 9.90 9.06
N GLN A 14 -5.27 11.13 9.44
CA GLN A 14 -5.95 12.38 9.11
C GLN A 14 -7.40 12.50 9.64
N SER A 15 -7.89 11.51 10.39
CA SER A 15 -9.21 11.54 11.01
C SER A 15 -9.35 12.70 12.01
N THR A 16 -10.51 13.33 12.04
CA THR A 16 -10.90 14.31 13.06
C THR A 16 -11.63 13.66 14.24
N ASP A 17 -11.85 12.35 14.19
CA ASP A 17 -12.46 11.59 15.26
C ASP A 17 -11.45 11.32 16.38
N THR A 18 -11.22 12.35 17.18
CA THR A 18 -10.20 12.37 18.24
C THR A 18 -10.78 12.90 19.52
N ILE A 19 -10.39 12.29 20.64
CA ILE A 19 -10.77 12.72 21.99
C ILE A 19 -9.54 13.22 22.77
N LYS A 20 -9.78 14.12 23.72
CA LYS A 20 -8.74 14.57 24.66
C LYS A 20 -8.42 13.43 25.62
N TRP A 21 -7.14 13.08 25.76
CA TRP A 21 -6.67 11.98 26.60
C TRP A 21 -5.62 12.44 27.61
N GLY A 22 -6.07 13.25 28.57
CA GLY A 22 -5.20 13.76 29.64
C GLY A 22 -4.08 14.67 29.19
N LYS A 23 -3.20 15.01 30.11
CA LYS A 23 -1.99 15.82 29.86
C LYS A 23 -0.74 15.04 30.21
N GLN A 24 0.34 15.24 29.45
CA GLN A 24 1.66 14.70 29.72
C GLN A 24 2.70 15.81 29.59
N SER A 25 3.48 16.05 30.64
CA SER A 25 4.47 17.13 30.66
C SER A 25 3.86 18.50 30.27
N GLY A 26 2.69 18.83 30.79
CA GLY A 26 1.97 20.08 30.53
C GLY A 26 1.30 20.18 29.15
N LYS A 27 1.44 19.18 28.27
CA LYS A 27 0.86 19.18 26.92
C LYS A 27 -0.39 18.32 26.85
N GLN A 28 -1.43 18.81 26.15
CA GLN A 28 -2.65 18.05 25.90
C GLN A 28 -2.35 16.87 24.98
N ARG A 29 -2.71 15.65 25.40
CA ARG A 29 -2.72 14.44 24.57
C ARG A 29 -4.09 14.22 23.97
N TYR A 30 -4.08 13.61 22.79
CA TYR A 30 -5.28 13.18 22.07
C TYR A 30 -5.18 11.70 21.76
N HIS A 31 -6.32 11.03 21.73
CA HIS A 31 -6.47 9.66 21.27
C HIS A 31 -7.32 9.67 20.00
N CYS A 32 -6.84 9.05 18.94
CA CYS A 32 -7.59 8.88 17.70
C CYS A 32 -8.45 7.62 17.80
N LEU A 33 -9.77 7.76 17.70
CA LEU A 33 -10.70 6.63 17.77
C LEU A 33 -10.64 5.75 16.50
N HIS A 34 -10.18 6.32 15.39
CA HIS A 34 -10.08 5.59 14.12
C HIS A 34 -8.86 4.67 14.05
N CYS A 35 -7.67 5.13 14.47
CA CYS A 35 -6.42 4.35 14.34
C CYS A 35 -5.74 4.02 15.67
N GLY A 36 -6.36 4.35 16.82
CA GLY A 36 -5.88 4.02 18.16
C GLY A 36 -4.62 4.76 18.63
N ILE A 37 -4.09 5.71 17.85
CA ILE A 37 -2.83 6.39 18.18
C ILE A 37 -3.06 7.53 19.16
N TYR A 38 -2.14 7.65 20.15
CA TYR A 38 -2.06 8.78 21.06
C TYR A 38 -1.07 9.82 20.53
N PHE A 39 -1.44 11.11 20.56
CA PHE A 39 -0.58 12.18 20.03
C PHE A 39 -0.78 13.52 20.75
N THR A 40 0.17 14.44 20.56
CA THR A 40 0.10 15.84 21.03
C THR A 40 0.26 16.78 19.83
N ILE A 41 -0.44 17.91 19.81
CA ILE A 41 -0.48 18.80 18.64
C ILE A 41 0.85 19.57 18.40
N LYS A 42 1.63 19.85 19.44
CA LYS A 42 2.65 20.92 19.37
C LYS A 42 4.05 20.57 18.88
N ASN A 43 4.45 19.29 18.71
CA ASN A 43 5.86 19.02 18.33
C ASN A 43 6.04 17.86 17.33
N GLU A 44 4.97 17.33 16.75
CA GLU A 44 5.06 16.11 15.96
C GLU A 44 5.20 16.31 14.44
N PRO A 45 4.70 17.38 13.81
CA PRO A 45 4.82 17.54 12.38
C PRO A 45 6.27 17.55 11.89
N VAL A 46 7.15 18.32 12.55
CA VAL A 46 8.56 18.47 12.11
C VAL A 46 9.37 17.20 12.31
N LYS A 47 9.27 16.56 13.48
CA LYS A 47 10.02 15.31 13.75
C LYS A 47 9.60 14.18 12.82
N ARG A 48 8.31 14.08 12.50
CA ARG A 48 7.79 13.02 11.63
C ARG A 48 7.98 13.30 10.17
N THR A 49 7.97 14.54 9.75
CA THR A 49 8.38 14.90 8.38
C THR A 49 9.79 14.39 8.12
N ASN A 50 10.71 14.59 9.07
CA ASN A 50 12.08 14.08 8.97
C ASN A 50 12.10 12.53 9.00
N GLU A 51 11.37 11.88 9.90
CA GLU A 51 11.29 10.42 9.97
C GLU A 51 10.74 9.80 8.67
N LEU A 52 9.70 10.40 8.10
CA LEU A 52 9.15 9.97 6.82
C LEU A 52 10.13 10.18 5.66
N ILE A 53 10.90 11.27 5.67
CA ILE A 53 11.97 11.51 4.70
C ILE A 53 13.02 10.40 4.77
N TRP A 54 13.49 10.04 5.96
CA TRP A 54 14.45 8.96 6.16
C TRP A 54 13.88 7.60 5.75
N PHE A 55 12.61 7.34 6.07
CA PHE A 55 11.93 6.12 5.62
C PHE A 55 11.83 6.04 4.10
N LYS A 56 11.46 7.14 3.42
CA LYS A 56 11.45 7.22 1.95
C LYS A 56 12.84 7.00 1.36
N LYS A 57 13.89 7.55 1.96
CA LYS A 57 15.27 7.33 1.52
C LYS A 57 15.65 5.84 1.58
N TRP A 58 15.23 5.15 2.61
CA TRP A 58 15.45 3.70 2.73
C TRP A 58 14.67 2.90 1.69
N VAL A 59 13.37 3.11 1.58
CA VAL A 59 12.49 2.27 0.75
C VAL A 59 12.58 2.64 -0.74
N ILE A 60 12.50 3.94 -1.05
CA ILE A 60 12.42 4.40 -2.45
C ILE A 60 13.81 4.57 -3.06
N TYR A 61 14.73 5.20 -2.32
CA TYR A 61 16.07 5.48 -2.84
C TYR A 61 17.09 4.39 -2.49
N ARG A 62 16.65 3.28 -1.88
CA ARG A 62 17.47 2.10 -1.55
C ARG A 62 18.73 2.41 -0.73
N GLN A 63 18.71 3.49 0.07
CA GLN A 63 19.82 3.81 0.96
C GLN A 63 19.92 2.78 2.09
N THR A 64 21.13 2.40 2.48
CA THR A 64 21.33 1.47 3.59
C THR A 64 21.02 2.14 4.94
N LEU A 65 20.63 1.35 5.93
CA LEU A 65 20.37 1.87 7.29
C LEU A 65 21.61 2.50 7.90
N GLU A 66 22.80 2.02 7.55
CA GLU A 66 24.08 2.56 7.98
C GLU A 66 24.34 3.96 7.40
N SER A 67 24.02 4.15 6.10
CA SER A 67 24.10 5.46 5.46
C SER A 67 23.14 6.45 6.12
N ILE A 68 21.87 6.04 6.30
CA ILE A 68 20.86 6.87 6.96
C ILE A 68 21.22 7.15 8.42
N SER A 69 21.84 6.20 9.12
CA SER A 69 22.33 6.39 10.49
C SER A 69 23.36 7.51 10.57
N ARG A 70 24.31 7.54 9.64
CA ARG A 70 25.30 8.62 9.54
C ARG A 70 24.67 9.97 9.25
N ASP A 71 23.74 10.02 8.30
CA ASP A 71 23.10 11.26 7.88
C ASP A 71 22.14 11.82 8.95
N SER A 72 21.43 10.94 9.68
CA SER A 72 20.40 11.33 10.65
C SER A 72 20.90 11.49 12.08
N GLY A 73 22.09 10.96 12.39
CA GLY A 73 22.62 10.84 13.77
C GLY A 73 21.86 9.83 14.65
N LEU A 74 20.95 9.02 14.05
CA LEU A 74 20.18 8.01 14.77
C LEU A 74 20.82 6.62 14.59
N SER A 75 20.86 5.81 15.65
CA SER A 75 21.34 4.43 15.50
C SER A 75 20.42 3.60 14.58
N THR A 76 20.98 2.60 13.90
CA THR A 76 20.22 1.68 13.02
C THR A 76 19.07 0.99 13.76
N ARG A 77 19.26 0.65 15.06
CA ARG A 77 18.20 0.12 15.94
C ARG A 77 17.05 1.12 16.11
N THR A 78 17.37 2.40 16.32
CA THR A 78 16.36 3.46 16.45
C THR A 78 15.62 3.65 15.13
N LEU A 79 16.31 3.65 13.99
CA LEU A 79 15.71 3.73 12.66
C LEU A 79 14.76 2.57 12.40
N ARG A 80 15.15 1.32 12.65
CA ARG A 80 14.28 0.15 12.51
C ARG A 80 12.99 0.28 13.33
N ARG A 81 13.11 0.69 14.61
CA ARG A 81 11.93 0.90 15.47
C ARG A 81 11.00 2.00 14.96
N LYS A 82 11.55 3.09 14.40
CA LYS A 82 10.76 4.17 13.81
C LYS A 82 10.11 3.74 12.50
N PHE A 83 10.83 3.01 11.67
CA PHE A 83 10.35 2.54 10.38
C PHE A 83 9.28 1.44 10.50
N SER A 84 9.32 0.63 11.57
CA SER A 84 8.27 -0.37 11.82
C SER A 84 6.87 0.24 11.93
N VAL A 85 6.75 1.49 12.39
CA VAL A 85 5.46 2.21 12.44
C VAL A 85 4.88 2.41 11.03
N TYR A 86 5.72 2.63 10.03
CA TYR A 86 5.30 2.78 8.64
C TYR A 86 5.05 1.42 7.97
N LEU A 87 5.89 0.42 8.25
CA LEU A 87 5.76 -0.93 7.70
C LEU A 87 4.50 -1.67 8.19
N ASN A 88 4.09 -1.39 9.43
CA ASN A 88 2.91 -2.01 10.03
C ASN A 88 1.59 -1.33 9.62
N ARG A 89 1.62 -0.38 8.69
CA ARG A 89 0.41 0.21 8.14
C ARG A 89 -0.02 -0.57 6.92
N TYR A 90 -1.23 -1.08 6.96
CA TYR A 90 -1.85 -1.60 5.76
C TYR A 90 -2.13 -0.44 4.79
N PRO A 91 -1.84 -0.60 3.50
CA PRO A 91 -2.27 0.36 2.49
C PRO A 91 -3.78 0.53 2.55
N CYS A 92 -4.25 1.76 2.43
CA CYS A 92 -5.68 1.99 2.23
C CYS A 92 -6.04 1.45 0.85
N TRP A 93 -7.00 0.53 0.80
CA TRP A 93 -7.59 0.06 -0.44
C TRP A 93 -8.52 1.16 -0.96
N VAL A 94 -8.19 1.70 -2.10
CA VAL A 94 -9.09 2.56 -2.87
C VAL A 94 -9.53 1.72 -4.05
N ILE A 95 -10.83 1.39 -4.11
CA ILE A 95 -11.41 0.81 -5.32
C ILE A 95 -11.48 1.96 -6.31
N PRO A 96 -10.77 1.90 -7.44
CA PRO A 96 -10.77 2.99 -8.40
C PRO A 96 -12.17 3.18 -8.99
N GLU A 97 -12.57 4.43 -9.21
CA GLU A 97 -13.81 4.76 -9.89
C GLU A 97 -13.76 4.39 -11.38
N TYR A 98 -12.57 4.31 -11.95
CA TYR A 98 -12.33 3.92 -13.35
C TYR A 98 -12.38 2.39 -13.49
N ARG A 99 -12.95 1.93 -14.60
CA ARG A 99 -13.16 0.50 -14.87
C ARG A 99 -12.12 -0.12 -15.80
N LEU A 100 -11.44 0.69 -16.61
CA LEU A 100 -10.44 0.23 -17.58
C LEU A 100 -9.03 0.42 -17.00
N VAL A 101 -8.21 -0.62 -16.99
CA VAL A 101 -6.88 -0.57 -16.41
C VAL A 101 -5.83 -1.27 -17.26
N ASN A 102 -4.65 -0.69 -17.31
CA ASN A 102 -3.43 -1.28 -17.84
C ASN A 102 -2.56 -1.71 -16.67
N LEU A 103 -2.51 -3.02 -16.38
CA LEU A 103 -1.79 -3.54 -15.22
C LEU A 103 -0.31 -3.71 -15.50
N VAL A 104 0.50 -3.31 -14.52
CA VAL A 104 1.88 -3.77 -14.36
C VAL A 104 1.89 -4.78 -13.23
N VAL A 105 2.39 -5.97 -13.51
CA VAL A 105 2.51 -7.08 -12.55
C VAL A 105 3.97 -7.41 -12.35
N ASP A 106 4.42 -7.36 -11.10
CA ASP A 106 5.82 -7.61 -10.74
C ASP A 106 5.92 -8.34 -9.41
N GLY A 107 6.87 -9.29 -9.34
CA GLY A 107 7.20 -10.06 -8.16
C GLY A 107 8.57 -9.65 -7.59
N THR A 108 8.62 -9.15 -6.37
CA THR A 108 9.87 -8.77 -5.71
C THR A 108 10.18 -9.69 -4.54
N TYR A 109 11.34 -10.34 -4.57
CA TYR A 109 11.81 -11.22 -3.51
C TYR A 109 12.51 -10.46 -2.38
N PHE A 110 12.05 -10.68 -1.14
CA PHE A 110 12.63 -10.16 0.11
C PHE A 110 13.27 -11.27 0.92
N SER A 111 14.22 -11.96 0.44
CA SER A 111 14.82 -13.20 0.92
C SER A 111 14.29 -14.42 0.16
N ASN A 112 14.89 -15.58 0.39
CA ASN A 112 14.53 -16.82 -0.30
C ASN A 112 13.13 -17.38 0.05
N LYS A 113 12.34 -16.68 0.88
CA LYS A 113 11.06 -17.21 1.40
C LYS A 113 9.89 -16.25 1.29
N ILE A 114 10.11 -15.01 0.89
CA ILE A 114 9.05 -14.00 0.81
C ILE A 114 9.13 -13.31 -0.54
N CYS A 115 8.09 -13.48 -1.33
CA CYS A 115 7.85 -12.77 -2.57
C CYS A 115 6.68 -11.80 -2.36
N LEU A 116 6.84 -10.55 -2.70
CA LEU A 116 5.78 -9.57 -2.77
C LEU A 116 5.36 -9.41 -4.23
N PHE A 117 4.16 -9.83 -4.55
CA PHE A 117 3.50 -9.59 -5.82
C PHE A 117 2.71 -8.29 -5.76
N ILE A 118 2.83 -7.45 -6.77
CA ILE A 118 2.13 -6.17 -6.88
C ILE A 118 1.41 -6.10 -8.22
N TYR A 119 0.16 -5.72 -8.17
CA TYR A 119 -0.69 -5.42 -9.33
C TYR A 119 -0.96 -3.92 -9.32
N ARG A 120 -0.36 -3.20 -10.26
CA ARG A 120 -0.38 -1.75 -10.28
C ARG A 120 -0.99 -1.24 -11.58
N GLU A 121 -1.86 -0.25 -11.47
CA GLU A 121 -2.32 0.51 -12.62
C GLU A 121 -1.16 1.39 -13.14
N ASN A 122 -0.95 1.38 -14.46
CA ASN A 122 0.23 1.97 -15.07
C ASN A 122 0.19 3.49 -15.14
N GLU A 123 -0.95 4.11 -15.42
CA GLU A 123 -1.07 5.56 -15.64
C GLU A 123 -1.14 6.32 -14.31
N LEU A 124 -2.08 5.97 -13.46
CA LEU A 124 -2.28 6.62 -12.15
C LEU A 124 -1.27 6.17 -11.09
N LYS A 125 -0.49 5.12 -11.38
CA LYS A 125 0.51 4.56 -10.43
C LYS A 125 -0.11 4.06 -9.13
N GLU A 126 -1.36 3.62 -9.16
CA GLU A 126 -2.06 3.08 -8.01
C GLU A 126 -1.90 1.56 -7.90
N THR A 127 -1.71 1.06 -6.68
CA THR A 127 -1.65 -0.37 -6.43
C THR A 127 -3.05 -0.89 -6.17
N LEU A 128 -3.55 -1.73 -7.09
CA LEU A 128 -4.89 -2.33 -7.01
C LEU A 128 -4.91 -3.54 -6.09
N LEU A 129 -3.87 -4.36 -6.12
CA LEU A 129 -3.74 -5.55 -5.30
C LEU A 129 -2.27 -5.79 -4.98
N TYR A 130 -2.00 -6.35 -3.83
CA TYR A 130 -0.71 -6.94 -3.50
C TYR A 130 -0.90 -8.24 -2.73
N ARG A 131 0.04 -9.16 -2.89
CA ARG A 131 0.07 -10.43 -2.19
C ARG A 131 1.48 -10.72 -1.69
N THR A 132 1.58 -11.25 -0.48
CA THR A 132 2.81 -11.87 0.01
C THR A 132 2.68 -13.39 -0.13
N THR A 133 3.66 -14.01 -0.77
CA THR A 133 3.71 -15.44 -1.04
C THR A 133 5.14 -15.96 -0.88
N SER A 134 5.34 -17.26 -0.97
CA SER A 134 6.68 -17.87 -0.93
C SER A 134 7.34 -17.95 -2.30
N GLY A 135 6.63 -17.66 -3.37
CA GLY A 135 7.13 -17.72 -4.75
C GLY A 135 6.09 -17.25 -5.77
N GLU A 136 6.44 -17.33 -7.04
CA GLU A 136 5.60 -16.91 -8.16
C GLU A 136 4.75 -18.08 -8.67
N TYR A 137 3.58 -18.28 -8.07
CA TYR A 137 2.67 -19.36 -8.40
C TYR A 137 1.60 -18.90 -9.39
N ALA A 138 1.51 -19.57 -10.55
CA ALA A 138 0.56 -19.22 -11.60
C ALA A 138 -0.90 -19.25 -11.14
N ASP A 139 -1.25 -20.21 -10.29
CA ASP A 139 -2.62 -20.36 -9.80
C ASP A 139 -3.04 -19.23 -8.84
N GLU A 140 -2.12 -18.73 -8.02
CA GLU A 140 -2.35 -17.57 -7.16
C GLU A 140 -2.48 -16.28 -7.98
N ILE A 141 -1.61 -16.09 -8.98
CA ILE A 141 -1.65 -14.94 -9.89
C ILE A 141 -2.95 -14.95 -10.71
N TYR A 142 -3.34 -16.12 -11.20
CA TYR A 142 -4.63 -16.29 -11.89
C TYR A 142 -5.81 -15.86 -10.99
N GLN A 143 -5.83 -16.35 -9.75
CA GLN A 143 -6.88 -16.00 -8.80
C GLN A 143 -6.92 -14.50 -8.51
N ASP A 144 -5.76 -13.84 -8.42
CA ASP A 144 -5.67 -12.40 -8.21
C ASP A 144 -6.23 -11.61 -9.40
N LEU A 145 -5.95 -12.03 -10.63
CA LEU A 145 -6.53 -11.41 -11.83
C LEU A 145 -8.06 -11.55 -11.84
N ILE A 146 -8.58 -12.74 -11.50
CA ILE A 146 -10.03 -12.96 -11.38
C ILE A 146 -10.65 -12.08 -10.29
N ASN A 147 -9.97 -11.95 -9.13
CA ASN A 147 -10.44 -11.09 -8.04
C ASN A 147 -10.52 -9.61 -8.47
N ILE A 148 -9.52 -9.11 -9.19
CA ILE A 148 -9.53 -7.73 -9.74
C ILE A 148 -10.73 -7.56 -10.69
N MET A 149 -10.95 -8.50 -11.61
CA MET A 149 -12.06 -8.44 -12.55
C MET A 149 -13.42 -8.56 -11.85
N SER A 150 -13.52 -9.32 -10.77
CA SER A 150 -14.77 -9.47 -9.98
C SER A 150 -15.23 -8.17 -9.32
N LEU A 151 -14.31 -7.21 -9.12
CA LEU A 151 -14.62 -5.86 -8.64
C LEU A 151 -15.23 -4.94 -9.72
N GLY A 152 -15.45 -5.46 -10.92
CA GLY A 152 -15.96 -4.71 -12.08
C GLY A 152 -14.87 -3.94 -12.83
N ILE A 153 -13.61 -4.24 -12.57
CA ILE A 153 -12.46 -3.67 -13.27
C ILE A 153 -12.22 -4.47 -14.56
N VAL A 154 -12.12 -3.79 -15.68
CA VAL A 154 -11.75 -4.37 -16.97
C VAL A 154 -10.26 -4.16 -17.20
N ILE A 155 -9.53 -5.27 -17.30
CA ILE A 155 -8.10 -5.25 -17.59
C ILE A 155 -7.94 -5.18 -19.12
N GLU A 156 -7.32 -4.13 -19.65
CA GLU A 156 -7.04 -3.98 -21.07
C GLU A 156 -5.73 -4.65 -21.50
N SER A 157 -4.74 -4.57 -20.62
CA SER A 157 -3.42 -5.17 -20.86
C SER A 157 -2.71 -5.51 -19.56
N VAL A 158 -1.79 -6.47 -19.65
CA VAL A 158 -0.89 -6.83 -18.55
C VAL A 158 0.54 -6.71 -19.03
N THR A 159 1.33 -5.85 -18.38
CA THR A 159 2.77 -5.73 -18.55
C THR A 159 3.49 -6.46 -17.42
N CYS A 160 4.44 -7.33 -17.76
CA CYS A 160 5.23 -8.08 -16.78
C CYS A 160 6.66 -8.32 -17.31
N ASP A 161 7.54 -8.84 -16.47
CA ASP A 161 8.93 -9.20 -16.82
C ASP A 161 9.07 -10.45 -17.70
N GLY A 162 7.94 -11.10 -18.05
CA GLY A 162 7.92 -12.31 -18.86
C GLY A 162 8.11 -13.61 -18.09
N HIS A 163 8.04 -13.60 -16.76
CA HIS A 163 8.12 -14.81 -15.95
C HIS A 163 7.04 -15.83 -16.34
N LYS A 164 7.43 -17.11 -16.44
CA LYS A 164 6.58 -18.20 -16.98
C LYS A 164 5.26 -18.36 -16.20
N SER A 165 5.27 -18.17 -14.89
CA SER A 165 4.07 -18.26 -14.05
C SER A 165 3.07 -17.15 -14.36
N ILE A 166 3.53 -15.92 -14.59
CA ILE A 166 2.67 -14.78 -14.94
C ILE A 166 2.05 -15.02 -16.32
N ILE A 167 2.86 -15.42 -17.31
CA ILE A 167 2.36 -15.74 -18.67
C ILE A 167 1.32 -16.86 -18.64
N ARG A 168 1.54 -17.91 -17.82
CA ARG A 168 0.57 -19.00 -17.66
C ARG A 168 -0.73 -18.48 -17.05
N ALA A 169 -0.66 -17.70 -15.98
CA ALA A 169 -1.83 -17.13 -15.32
C ALA A 169 -2.68 -16.27 -16.28
N ILE A 170 -2.02 -15.41 -17.09
CA ILE A 170 -2.70 -14.60 -18.11
C ILE A 170 -3.40 -15.49 -19.14
N LYS A 171 -2.76 -16.54 -19.63
CA LYS A 171 -3.38 -17.49 -20.57
C LYS A 171 -4.60 -18.17 -19.98
N ASP A 172 -4.56 -18.55 -18.71
CA ASP A 172 -5.66 -19.19 -18.02
C ASP A 172 -6.79 -18.18 -17.70
N ALA A 173 -6.47 -16.94 -17.36
CA ALA A 173 -7.45 -15.86 -17.24
C ALA A 173 -8.17 -15.57 -18.56
N ASN A 174 -7.46 -15.55 -19.69
CA ASN A 174 -8.06 -15.40 -21.02
C ASN A 174 -9.00 -16.55 -21.40
N LYS A 175 -8.71 -17.79 -20.97
CA LYS A 175 -9.65 -18.92 -21.14
C LYS A 175 -10.92 -18.74 -20.29
N TRP A 176 -10.75 -18.21 -19.07
CA TRP A 176 -11.88 -17.92 -18.20
C TRP A 176 -12.76 -16.81 -18.79
N ILE A 177 -12.18 -15.70 -19.28
CA ILE A 177 -12.89 -14.61 -19.94
C ILE A 177 -13.73 -15.13 -21.10
N LYS A 178 -13.17 -15.98 -21.97
CA LYS A 178 -13.90 -16.58 -23.09
C LYS A 178 -15.10 -17.42 -22.64
N ARG A 179 -14.97 -18.18 -21.57
CA ARG A 179 -16.08 -18.95 -20.98
C ARG A 179 -17.15 -18.04 -20.39
N TYR A 180 -16.71 -17.07 -19.57
CA TYR A 180 -17.59 -16.10 -18.95
C TYR A 180 -18.44 -15.33 -19.97
N ASN A 181 -17.80 -14.85 -21.05
CA ASN A 181 -18.49 -14.16 -22.15
C ASN A 181 -19.55 -15.05 -22.79
N LYS A 182 -19.24 -16.32 -23.01
CA LYS A 182 -20.18 -17.29 -23.60
C LYS A 182 -21.41 -17.55 -22.70
N GLU A 183 -21.21 -17.65 -21.40
CA GLU A 183 -22.22 -17.92 -20.39
C GLU A 183 -23.12 -16.72 -20.12
N HIS A 184 -22.59 -15.51 -20.17
CA HIS A 184 -23.28 -14.28 -19.76
C HIS A 184 -23.63 -13.35 -20.93
N GLY A 185 -23.28 -13.72 -22.17
CA GLY A 185 -23.55 -12.89 -23.36
C GLY A 185 -22.76 -11.57 -23.36
N THR A 186 -21.64 -11.53 -22.67
CA THR A 186 -20.72 -10.36 -22.61
C THR A 186 -19.63 -10.45 -23.66
N ASN A 187 -18.90 -9.34 -23.89
CA ASN A 187 -17.79 -9.29 -24.86
C ASN A 187 -16.58 -8.58 -24.24
N HIS A 188 -16.04 -9.16 -23.17
CA HIS A 188 -14.77 -8.69 -22.61
C HIS A 188 -13.61 -9.15 -23.50
N GLY A 189 -12.70 -8.23 -23.82
CA GLY A 189 -11.48 -8.53 -24.57
C GLY A 189 -10.51 -9.43 -23.79
N PRO A 190 -9.53 -10.06 -24.47
CA PRO A 190 -8.40 -10.73 -23.80
C PRO A 190 -7.49 -9.70 -23.14
N ILE A 191 -6.80 -10.10 -22.06
CA ILE A 191 -5.84 -9.30 -21.31
C ILE A 191 -4.40 -9.65 -21.64
#